data_89645554eb34becc0ded9e9f9d181288
#
_entry.id   89645554eb34becc0ded9e9f9d181288
#
_cell.length_a   1.000
_cell.length_b   1.000
_cell.length_c   1.000
_cell.angle_alpha   90.00
_cell.angle_beta   90.00
_cell.angle_gamma   90.00
#
_symmetry.space_group_name_H-M   'P 1'
#
loop_
_entity.id
_entity.type
_entity.pdbx_description
1 polymer ?
#
loop_
_entity_poly.entity_id
_entity_poly.type
_entity_poly.pdbx_seq_one_letter_code
_entity_poly.pdbx_strand_id
1 'polypeptide(L)'
;MTEIPSSAFTEILQELQSRPLAVNMYRDKAGSGRSQSFGIVNRRCLPCDHSRQNWIRPKLFYHLQEFANKYVDISWTSITVNQSYKCQPHRDKGNFGDSFLVAFGDYQGGELVIHEGDLSGEHNIRYRPIKTDFSKVLHSVKDFTGERYSLVFYNLKTTKMPTEPLPKGEAIFKDGKYLFKRGDQIITAKEGLPHPLRNRKKKEVMTQSLSSQGFEVSFD
;
A
#
# COMPACT_ATOMS: atom_id res chain seq x y z
N MET A 1 -16.89 -3.98 -16.23
CA MET A 1 -16.96 -2.72 -15.42
C MET A 1 -16.80 -1.52 -16.34
N THR A 2 -17.41 -0.41 -15.99
CA THR A 2 -17.35 0.84 -16.78
C THR A 2 -15.96 1.49 -16.66
N GLU A 3 -15.50 2.13 -17.73
CA GLU A 3 -14.26 2.90 -17.74
C GLU A 3 -14.33 4.08 -16.77
N ILE A 4 -13.28 4.30 -15.98
CA ILE A 4 -13.17 5.41 -15.04
C ILE A 4 -12.51 6.56 -15.78
N PRO A 5 -13.07 7.80 -15.74
CA PRO A 5 -12.46 8.92 -16.42
C PRO A 5 -11.05 9.22 -15.88
N SER A 6 -10.11 9.57 -16.77
CA SER A 6 -8.73 9.88 -16.39
C SER A 6 -8.64 11.01 -15.35
N SER A 7 -9.57 11.95 -15.38
CA SER A 7 -9.66 13.04 -14.40
C SER A 7 -9.87 12.57 -12.96
N ALA A 8 -10.39 11.34 -12.75
CA ALA A 8 -10.54 10.78 -11.42
C ALA A 8 -9.21 10.49 -10.71
N PHE A 9 -8.11 10.43 -11.47
CA PHE A 9 -6.77 10.13 -10.96
C PHE A 9 -5.88 11.38 -10.81
N THR A 10 -6.37 12.56 -11.19
CA THR A 10 -5.55 13.80 -11.26
C THR A 10 -4.86 14.12 -9.95
N GLU A 11 -5.60 14.19 -8.84
CA GLU A 11 -5.05 14.53 -7.53
C GLU A 11 -4.11 13.44 -6.99
N ILE A 12 -4.46 12.16 -7.24
CA ILE A 12 -3.61 11.03 -6.86
C ILE A 12 -2.30 11.08 -7.63
N LEU A 13 -2.35 11.34 -8.95
CA LEU A 13 -1.17 11.41 -9.80
C LEU A 13 -0.26 12.57 -9.41
N GLN A 14 -0.81 13.76 -9.15
CA GLN A 14 -0.05 14.92 -8.67
C GLN A 14 0.69 14.61 -7.35
N GLU A 15 0.03 13.95 -6.40
CA GLU A 15 0.65 13.54 -5.14
C GLU A 15 1.77 12.50 -5.35
N LEU A 16 1.62 11.59 -6.29
CA LEU A 16 2.62 10.57 -6.60
C LEU A 16 3.82 11.15 -7.35
N GLN A 17 3.60 12.10 -8.25
CA GLN A 17 4.66 12.78 -9.00
C GLN A 17 5.45 13.75 -8.12
N SER A 18 4.77 14.52 -7.26
CA SER A 18 5.42 15.43 -6.33
C SER A 18 6.29 14.72 -5.27
N ARG A 19 5.86 13.53 -4.86
CA ARG A 19 6.55 12.71 -3.87
C ARG A 19 6.47 11.23 -4.25
N PRO A 20 7.42 10.70 -5.02
CA PRO A 20 7.45 9.30 -5.42
C PRO A 20 7.38 8.33 -4.24
N LEU A 21 6.83 7.14 -4.48
CA LEU A 21 6.75 6.09 -3.47
C LEU A 21 8.15 5.58 -3.11
N ALA A 22 8.31 5.04 -1.91
CA ALA A 22 9.55 4.35 -1.55
C ALA A 22 9.69 3.03 -2.34
N VAL A 23 10.93 2.65 -2.62
CA VAL A 23 11.23 1.33 -3.17
C VAL A 23 10.81 0.27 -2.16
N ASN A 24 10.11 -0.75 -2.62
CA ASN A 24 9.65 -1.83 -1.75
C ASN A 24 10.73 -2.93 -1.67
N MET A 25 11.61 -2.82 -0.69
CA MET A 25 12.70 -3.76 -0.46
C MET A 25 12.25 -5.15 0.07
N TYR A 26 10.96 -5.33 0.38
CA TYR A 26 10.45 -6.58 0.96
C TYR A 26 9.69 -7.45 -0.05
N ARG A 27 9.53 -6.99 -1.29
CA ARG A 27 8.79 -7.69 -2.35
C ARG A 27 9.67 -8.11 -3.54
N ASP A 28 10.97 -8.20 -3.35
CA ASP A 28 11.96 -8.52 -4.41
C ASP A 28 11.61 -9.82 -5.17
N LYS A 29 11.00 -10.79 -4.47
CA LYS A 29 10.57 -12.06 -5.07
C LYS A 29 9.29 -11.95 -5.92
N ALA A 30 8.45 -10.94 -5.69
CA ALA A 30 7.19 -10.77 -6.40
C ALA A 30 7.30 -9.77 -7.55
N GLY A 31 8.32 -8.91 -7.57
CA GLY A 31 8.51 -7.93 -8.61
C GLY A 31 9.45 -6.79 -8.22
N SER A 32 9.64 -5.87 -9.15
CA SER A 32 10.49 -4.68 -8.98
C SER A 32 9.67 -3.40 -9.18
N GLY A 33 10.07 -2.33 -8.51
CA GLY A 33 9.42 -1.02 -8.57
C GLY A 33 9.13 -0.43 -7.19
N ARG A 34 8.23 0.54 -7.14
CA ARG A 34 7.87 1.25 -5.91
C ARG A 34 6.45 0.87 -5.50
N SER A 35 6.24 0.63 -4.21
CA SER A 35 4.93 0.23 -3.71
C SER A 35 4.76 0.65 -2.25
N GLN A 36 3.58 1.15 -1.92
CA GLN A 36 3.21 1.50 -0.54
C GLN A 36 1.76 1.09 -0.27
N SER A 37 1.49 0.65 0.98
CA SER A 37 0.14 0.28 1.40
C SER A 37 -0.42 1.31 2.37
N PHE A 38 -1.71 1.60 2.21
CA PHE A 38 -2.55 2.47 3.04
C PHE A 38 -3.68 1.64 3.66
N GLY A 39 -4.42 2.23 4.61
CA GLY A 39 -5.44 1.52 5.36
C GLY A 39 -4.85 0.65 6.47
N ILE A 40 -5.30 -0.58 6.58
CA ILE A 40 -4.81 -1.57 7.56
C ILE A 40 -3.70 -2.41 6.95
N VAL A 41 -2.68 -2.73 7.73
CA VAL A 41 -1.55 -3.56 7.30
C VAL A 41 -1.18 -4.60 8.37
N ASN A 42 -0.72 -5.76 7.91
CA ASN A 42 -0.06 -6.72 8.80
C ASN A 42 1.29 -6.18 9.25
N ARG A 43 1.61 -6.37 10.52
CA ARG A 43 2.91 -6.01 11.08
C ARG A 43 3.65 -7.29 11.49
N ARG A 44 4.93 -7.36 11.14
CA ARG A 44 5.77 -8.50 11.53
C ARG A 44 5.80 -8.62 13.07
N CYS A 45 5.40 -9.75 13.59
CA CYS A 45 5.39 -10.06 15.03
C CYS A 45 4.40 -9.27 15.91
N LEU A 46 3.61 -8.36 15.33
CA LEU A 46 2.63 -7.54 16.04
C LEU A 46 1.23 -7.71 15.42
N PRO A 47 0.15 -7.39 16.16
CA PRO A 47 -1.18 -7.32 15.59
C PRO A 47 -1.25 -6.35 14.39
N CYS A 48 -2.20 -6.58 13.48
CA CYS A 48 -2.47 -5.64 12.38
C CYS A 48 -2.80 -4.26 12.94
N ASP A 49 -2.52 -3.21 12.17
CA ASP A 49 -2.77 -1.83 12.58
C ASP A 49 -2.85 -0.92 11.36
N HIS A 50 -3.21 0.35 11.56
CA HIS A 50 -3.17 1.37 10.53
C HIS A 50 -1.77 1.53 9.93
N SER A 51 -1.70 1.61 8.60
CA SER A 51 -0.46 1.88 7.90
C SER A 51 0.11 3.24 8.33
N ARG A 52 1.42 3.29 8.55
CA ARG A 52 2.12 4.55 8.78
C ARG A 52 1.95 5.55 7.63
N GLN A 53 1.71 5.08 6.42
CA GLN A 53 1.50 5.94 5.26
C GLN A 53 0.24 6.80 5.41
N ASN A 54 -0.75 6.36 6.17
CA ASN A 54 -2.01 7.09 6.38
C ASN A 54 -1.76 8.50 6.96
N TRP A 55 -0.79 8.66 7.88
CA TRP A 55 -0.48 9.97 8.49
C TRP A 55 0.81 10.62 7.99
N ILE A 56 1.66 9.89 7.28
CA ILE A 56 2.82 10.50 6.59
C ILE A 56 2.41 11.16 5.28
N ARG A 57 1.38 10.63 4.62
CA ARG A 57 0.84 11.08 3.34
C ARG A 57 -0.69 11.24 3.42
N PRO A 58 -1.20 12.04 4.37
CA PRO A 58 -2.65 12.12 4.60
C PRO A 58 -3.40 12.68 3.39
N LYS A 59 -2.79 13.58 2.60
CA LYS A 59 -3.40 14.11 1.38
C LYS A 59 -3.59 13.00 0.33
N LEU A 60 -2.55 12.19 0.06
CA LEU A 60 -2.70 11.07 -0.86
C LEU A 60 -3.76 10.08 -0.34
N PHE A 61 -3.75 9.76 0.96
CA PHE A 61 -4.74 8.84 1.53
C PHE A 61 -6.16 9.39 1.43
N TYR A 62 -6.35 10.68 1.63
CA TYR A 62 -7.64 11.36 1.43
C TYR A 62 -8.15 11.16 -0.01
N HIS A 63 -7.35 11.45 -1.02
CA HIS A 63 -7.75 11.28 -2.43
C HIS A 63 -7.99 9.81 -2.80
N LEU A 64 -7.24 8.86 -2.19
CA LEU A 64 -7.50 7.43 -2.36
C LEU A 64 -8.86 7.02 -1.78
N GLN A 65 -9.25 7.60 -0.62
CA GLN A 65 -10.56 7.33 -0.01
C GLN A 65 -11.69 7.96 -0.83
N GLU A 66 -11.54 9.20 -1.31
CA GLU A 66 -12.51 9.84 -2.21
C GLU A 66 -12.69 9.03 -3.50
N PHE A 67 -11.59 8.57 -4.08
CA PHE A 67 -11.64 7.67 -5.22
C PHE A 67 -12.41 6.38 -4.92
N ALA A 68 -12.12 5.76 -3.77
CA ALA A 68 -12.79 4.53 -3.36
C ALA A 68 -14.28 4.72 -3.16
N ASN A 69 -14.69 5.80 -2.47
CA ASN A 69 -16.10 6.13 -2.23
C ASN A 69 -16.91 6.28 -3.52
N LYS A 70 -16.25 6.69 -4.61
CA LYS A 70 -16.92 6.96 -5.88
C LYS A 70 -16.90 5.79 -6.87
N TYR A 71 -15.82 5.01 -6.88
CA TYR A 71 -15.55 4.05 -7.96
C TYR A 71 -15.34 2.60 -7.52
N VAL A 72 -15.12 2.35 -6.24
CA VAL A 72 -14.81 1.00 -5.74
C VAL A 72 -16.07 0.37 -5.15
N ASP A 73 -16.56 -0.68 -5.80
CA ASP A 73 -17.81 -1.37 -5.47
C ASP A 73 -17.62 -2.62 -4.59
N ILE A 74 -16.48 -2.70 -3.90
CA ILE A 74 -16.20 -3.75 -2.91
C ILE A 74 -15.91 -3.13 -1.55
N SER A 75 -16.13 -3.88 -0.47
CA SER A 75 -15.56 -3.52 0.84
C SER A 75 -14.04 -3.68 0.79
N TRP A 76 -13.32 -2.83 1.48
CA TRP A 76 -11.86 -2.89 1.55
C TRP A 76 -11.36 -2.43 2.92
N THR A 77 -10.23 -2.97 3.33
CA THR A 77 -9.48 -2.55 4.52
C THR A 77 -8.15 -1.91 4.16
N SER A 78 -7.65 -2.19 2.96
CA SER A 78 -6.29 -1.87 2.56
C SER A 78 -6.24 -1.45 1.10
N ILE A 79 -5.30 -0.55 0.81
CA ILE A 79 -5.00 -0.08 -0.54
C ILE A 79 -3.51 -0.25 -0.77
N THR A 80 -3.11 -0.91 -1.85
CA THR A 80 -1.74 -0.87 -2.33
C THR A 80 -1.65 0.04 -3.53
N VAL A 81 -0.77 1.04 -3.45
CA VAL A 81 -0.41 1.93 -4.55
C VAL A 81 0.94 1.48 -5.09
N ASN A 82 0.99 1.19 -6.38
CA ASN A 82 2.21 0.81 -7.08
C ASN A 82 2.63 1.90 -8.08
N GLN A 83 3.93 2.14 -8.20
CA GLN A 83 4.55 3.04 -9.16
C GLN A 83 5.63 2.29 -9.92
N SER A 84 5.45 2.16 -11.23
CA SER A 84 6.34 1.42 -12.13
C SER A 84 6.70 0.03 -11.59
N TYR A 85 5.71 -0.63 -11.01
CA TYR A 85 5.88 -1.94 -10.38
C TYR A 85 5.56 -3.04 -11.39
N LYS A 86 6.58 -3.85 -11.71
CA LYS A 86 6.51 -5.00 -12.57
C LYS A 86 6.48 -6.25 -11.70
N CYS A 87 5.40 -7.01 -11.75
CA CYS A 87 5.27 -8.22 -10.94
C CYS A 87 5.35 -9.48 -11.80
N GLN A 88 6.12 -10.45 -11.28
CA GLN A 88 6.18 -11.80 -11.79
C GLN A 88 4.91 -12.58 -11.43
N PRO A 89 4.63 -13.73 -12.07
CA PRO A 89 3.46 -14.52 -11.73
C PRO A 89 3.38 -14.85 -10.24
N HIS A 90 2.27 -14.47 -9.61
CA HIS A 90 2.04 -14.67 -8.16
C HIS A 90 0.54 -14.68 -7.84
N ARG A 91 0.21 -15.06 -6.61
CA ARG A 91 -1.10 -14.90 -5.98
C ARG A 91 -0.97 -14.02 -4.74
N ASP A 92 -1.97 -13.17 -4.52
CA ASP A 92 -2.01 -12.27 -3.36
C ASP A 92 -2.47 -12.98 -2.09
N LYS A 93 -1.66 -13.91 -1.58
CA LYS A 93 -1.98 -14.79 -0.43
C LYS A 93 -2.34 -14.04 0.87
N GLY A 94 -1.99 -12.75 0.95
CA GLY A 94 -2.31 -11.88 2.07
C GLY A 94 -3.69 -11.22 1.98
N ASN A 95 -4.44 -11.46 0.91
CA ASN A 95 -5.78 -10.93 0.69
C ASN A 95 -6.83 -12.03 0.86
N PHE A 96 -8.10 -11.64 1.02
CA PHE A 96 -9.24 -12.55 0.93
C PHE A 96 -10.42 -11.87 0.23
N GLY A 97 -11.18 -12.68 -0.50
CA GLY A 97 -12.29 -12.18 -1.33
C GLY A 97 -11.80 -11.34 -2.49
N ASP A 98 -12.74 -10.66 -3.13
CA ASP A 98 -12.45 -9.84 -4.30
C ASP A 98 -11.54 -8.65 -3.97
N SER A 99 -10.66 -8.37 -4.88
CA SER A 99 -9.88 -7.15 -4.94
C SER A 99 -10.29 -6.35 -6.18
N PHE A 100 -10.25 -5.03 -6.08
CA PHE A 100 -10.47 -4.10 -7.17
C PHE A 100 -9.12 -3.55 -7.61
N LEU A 101 -8.77 -3.73 -8.88
CA LEU A 101 -7.50 -3.32 -9.46
C LEU A 101 -7.74 -2.42 -10.66
N VAL A 102 -7.07 -1.27 -10.70
CA VAL A 102 -7.05 -0.34 -11.84
C VAL A 102 -5.66 0.25 -12.02
N ALA A 103 -5.26 0.50 -13.27
CA ALA A 103 -4.01 1.20 -13.59
C ALA A 103 -4.30 2.55 -14.25
N PHE A 104 -3.31 3.47 -14.17
CA PHE A 104 -3.36 4.80 -14.75
C PHE A 104 -1.94 5.33 -15.00
N GLY A 105 -1.84 6.47 -15.65
CA GLY A 105 -0.57 7.10 -16.00
C GLY A 105 -0.28 7.05 -17.51
N ASP A 106 0.90 7.51 -17.88
CA ASP A 106 1.35 7.52 -19.28
C ASP A 106 2.35 6.40 -19.54
N TYR A 107 1.86 5.30 -20.10
CA TYR A 107 2.64 4.09 -20.35
C TYR A 107 2.11 3.30 -21.54
N GLN A 108 2.93 2.42 -22.12
CA GLN A 108 2.57 1.47 -23.16
C GLN A 108 2.89 0.04 -22.71
N GLY A 109 2.03 -0.92 -23.07
CA GLY A 109 2.10 -2.29 -22.55
C GLY A 109 1.54 -2.38 -21.13
N GLY A 110 2.07 -3.32 -20.33
CA GLY A 110 1.71 -3.44 -18.91
C GLY A 110 0.33 -4.00 -18.66
N GLU A 111 -0.18 -4.81 -19.59
CA GLU A 111 -1.41 -5.56 -19.41
C GLU A 111 -1.28 -6.46 -18.18
N LEU A 112 -2.38 -6.59 -17.45
CA LEU A 112 -2.54 -7.61 -16.43
C LEU A 112 -2.79 -8.95 -17.14
N VAL A 113 -1.98 -9.94 -16.83
CA VAL A 113 -2.19 -11.30 -17.30
C VAL A 113 -2.74 -12.14 -16.16
N ILE A 114 -3.92 -12.68 -16.36
CA ILE A 114 -4.53 -13.69 -15.47
C ILE A 114 -4.31 -15.04 -16.12
N HIS A 115 -3.59 -15.93 -15.43
CA HIS A 115 -3.12 -17.20 -16.02
C HIS A 115 -4.13 -18.34 -15.85
N GLU A 116 -5.20 -18.15 -15.08
CA GLU A 116 -6.16 -19.21 -14.74
C GLU A 116 -7.52 -18.65 -14.34
N GLY A 117 -8.55 -19.51 -14.40
CA GLY A 117 -9.94 -19.16 -14.05
C GLY A 117 -10.69 -18.48 -15.19
N ASP A 118 -11.91 -18.03 -14.88
CA ASP A 118 -12.86 -17.49 -15.88
C ASP A 118 -12.38 -16.20 -16.55
N LEU A 119 -11.50 -15.47 -15.88
CA LEU A 119 -10.89 -14.24 -16.39
C LEU A 119 -9.49 -14.48 -16.99
N SER A 120 -9.14 -15.74 -17.32
CA SER A 120 -7.84 -16.03 -17.93
C SER A 120 -7.64 -15.23 -19.23
N GLY A 121 -6.45 -14.62 -19.37
CA GLY A 121 -6.11 -13.79 -20.52
C GLY A 121 -5.41 -12.51 -20.17
N GLU A 122 -5.24 -11.65 -21.16
CA GLU A 122 -4.61 -10.35 -21.06
C GLU A 122 -5.66 -9.25 -20.93
N HIS A 123 -5.50 -8.38 -19.95
CA HIS A 123 -6.44 -7.32 -19.63
C HIS A 123 -5.76 -5.96 -19.65
N ASN A 124 -6.20 -5.06 -20.52
CA ASN A 124 -5.84 -3.67 -20.42
C ASN A 124 -6.65 -3.03 -19.29
N ILE A 125 -5.99 -2.82 -18.16
CA ILE A 125 -6.59 -2.23 -16.96
C ILE A 125 -6.34 -0.73 -16.83
N ARG A 126 -5.83 -0.06 -17.86
CA ARG A 126 -5.66 1.41 -17.87
C ARG A 126 -7.03 2.09 -17.92
N TYR A 127 -7.40 2.73 -16.81
CA TYR A 127 -8.72 3.32 -16.56
C TYR A 127 -9.90 2.34 -16.59
N ARG A 128 -9.63 1.05 -16.73
CA ARG A 128 -10.61 -0.04 -16.82
C ARG A 128 -10.40 -1.01 -15.67
N PRO A 129 -11.15 -0.85 -14.58
CA PRO A 129 -10.94 -1.70 -13.42
C PRO A 129 -11.31 -3.16 -13.70
N ILE A 130 -10.63 -4.07 -13.00
CA ILE A 130 -10.95 -5.48 -12.93
C ILE A 130 -11.18 -5.89 -11.48
N LYS A 131 -12.10 -6.81 -11.27
CA LYS A 131 -12.46 -7.32 -9.95
C LYS A 131 -12.43 -8.85 -9.97
N THR A 132 -11.64 -9.44 -9.07
CA THR A 132 -11.54 -10.89 -8.85
C THR A 132 -10.81 -11.19 -7.55
N ASP A 133 -10.88 -12.42 -7.09
CA ASP A 133 -10.10 -12.89 -5.93
C ASP A 133 -8.67 -13.23 -6.34
N PHE A 134 -7.81 -12.21 -6.35
CA PHE A 134 -6.38 -12.35 -6.68
C PHE A 134 -5.61 -13.24 -5.70
N SER A 135 -6.19 -13.63 -4.56
CA SER A 135 -5.58 -14.63 -3.68
C SER A 135 -5.65 -16.04 -4.25
N LYS A 136 -6.59 -16.28 -5.18
CA LYS A 136 -6.84 -17.57 -5.82
C LYS A 136 -6.28 -17.68 -7.22
N VAL A 137 -6.24 -16.58 -7.98
CA VAL A 137 -5.77 -16.61 -9.38
C VAL A 137 -4.32 -16.19 -9.53
N LEU A 138 -3.56 -16.94 -10.30
CA LEU A 138 -2.19 -16.61 -10.68
C LEU A 138 -2.22 -15.45 -11.67
N HIS A 139 -1.49 -14.38 -11.38
CA HIS A 139 -1.48 -13.18 -12.22
C HIS A 139 -0.11 -12.51 -12.26
N SER A 140 0.14 -11.75 -13.30
CA SER A 140 1.38 -10.99 -13.52
C SER A 140 1.10 -9.72 -14.30
N VAL A 141 2.12 -8.87 -14.46
CA VAL A 141 2.08 -7.68 -15.31
C VAL A 141 3.10 -7.82 -16.41
N LYS A 142 2.68 -7.64 -17.67
CA LYS A 142 3.57 -7.62 -18.83
C LYS A 142 4.54 -6.45 -18.77
N ASP A 143 5.56 -6.52 -19.61
CA ASP A 143 6.51 -5.42 -19.79
C ASP A 143 5.81 -4.15 -20.25
N PHE A 144 6.29 -3.03 -19.78
CA PHE A 144 5.79 -1.72 -20.15
C PHE A 144 6.91 -0.68 -20.20
N THR A 145 6.65 0.40 -20.90
CA THR A 145 7.49 1.61 -20.92
C THR A 145 6.67 2.80 -20.42
N GLY A 146 7.32 3.82 -19.91
CA GLY A 146 6.66 5.00 -19.34
C GLY A 146 6.30 4.87 -17.86
N GLU A 147 5.47 5.78 -17.35
CA GLU A 147 5.07 5.84 -15.96
C GLU A 147 3.72 5.15 -15.71
N ARG A 148 3.79 3.94 -15.19
CA ARG A 148 2.61 3.14 -14.84
C ARG A 148 2.36 3.17 -13.35
N TYR A 149 1.15 3.55 -12.98
CA TYR A 149 0.64 3.47 -11.61
C TYR A 149 -0.52 2.47 -11.55
N SER A 150 -0.72 1.85 -10.37
CA SER A 150 -1.92 1.05 -10.12
C SER A 150 -2.38 1.16 -8.68
N LEU A 151 -3.71 1.06 -8.51
CA LEU A 151 -4.39 0.99 -7.23
C LEU A 151 -4.98 -0.40 -7.08
N VAL A 152 -4.72 -1.02 -5.94
CA VAL A 152 -5.31 -2.31 -5.56
C VAL A 152 -6.04 -2.12 -4.24
N PHE A 153 -7.37 -2.20 -4.25
CA PHE A 153 -8.21 -2.20 -3.07
C PHE A 153 -8.54 -3.63 -2.70
N TYR A 154 -8.39 -4.01 -1.46
CA TYR A 154 -8.57 -5.39 -1.02
C TYR A 154 -8.88 -5.50 0.46
N ASN A 155 -9.41 -6.64 0.87
CA ASN A 155 -9.52 -7.01 2.27
C ASN A 155 -8.26 -7.77 2.70
N LEU A 156 -7.60 -7.25 3.74
CA LEU A 156 -6.39 -7.85 4.29
C LEU A 156 -6.74 -9.11 5.07
N LYS A 157 -6.10 -10.23 4.72
CA LYS A 157 -6.09 -11.41 5.57
C LYS A 157 -5.17 -11.15 6.77
N THR A 158 -5.77 -10.87 7.90
CA THR A 158 -5.00 -10.56 9.11
C THR A 158 -4.31 -11.81 9.63
N THR A 159 -3.00 -11.71 9.86
CA THR A 159 -2.20 -12.81 10.39
C THR A 159 -2.20 -12.82 11.91
N LYS A 160 -2.46 -11.70 12.54
CA LYS A 160 -2.56 -11.53 13.99
C LYS A 160 -3.55 -10.42 14.32
N MET A 161 -4.66 -10.80 14.94
CA MET A 161 -5.69 -9.86 15.35
C MET A 161 -5.23 -9.03 16.56
N PRO A 162 -5.61 -7.75 16.65
CA PRO A 162 -5.47 -6.99 17.88
C PRO A 162 -6.42 -7.54 18.95
N THR A 163 -6.09 -7.33 20.22
CA THR A 163 -6.92 -7.74 21.36
C THR A 163 -8.22 -6.92 21.45
N GLU A 164 -8.19 -5.72 20.91
CA GLU A 164 -9.35 -4.83 20.82
C GLU A 164 -9.60 -4.41 19.37
N PRO A 165 -10.84 -4.08 18.98
CA PRO A 165 -11.13 -3.58 17.65
C PRO A 165 -10.29 -2.33 17.33
N LEU A 166 -9.73 -2.28 16.12
CA LEU A 166 -9.00 -1.09 15.68
C LEU A 166 -9.97 0.10 15.58
N PRO A 167 -9.64 1.26 16.16
CA PRO A 167 -10.39 2.47 15.92
C PRO A 167 -10.49 2.78 14.43
N LYS A 168 -11.64 3.34 13.99
CA LYS A 168 -11.79 3.78 12.60
C LYS A 168 -10.67 4.74 12.24
N GLY A 169 -10.05 4.54 11.08
CA GLY A 169 -9.00 5.40 10.56
C GLY A 169 -9.43 6.02 9.23
N GLU A 170 -9.37 7.34 9.15
CA GLU A 170 -9.75 8.08 7.94
C GLU A 170 -8.84 9.30 7.74
N ALA A 171 -8.55 9.63 6.48
CA ALA A 171 -7.96 10.91 6.16
C ALA A 171 -9.08 11.95 6.04
N ILE A 172 -8.87 13.12 6.59
CA ILE A 172 -9.81 14.23 6.58
C ILE A 172 -9.13 15.51 6.07
N PHE A 173 -9.93 16.41 5.51
CA PHE A 173 -9.50 17.78 5.19
C PHE A 173 -10.18 18.73 6.18
N LYS A 174 -9.41 19.42 7.01
CA LYS A 174 -9.90 20.35 8.02
C LYS A 174 -8.96 21.53 8.15
N ASP A 175 -9.50 22.73 8.24
CA ASP A 175 -8.75 23.99 8.43
C ASP A 175 -7.60 24.16 7.43
N GLY A 176 -7.87 23.84 6.14
CA GLY A 176 -6.88 23.94 5.05
C GLY A 176 -5.78 22.86 5.08
N LYS A 177 -5.90 21.83 5.90
CA LYS A 177 -4.90 20.79 6.07
C LYS A 177 -5.48 19.39 5.91
N TYR A 178 -4.68 18.50 5.31
CA TYR A 178 -4.97 17.07 5.28
C TYR A 178 -4.38 16.41 6.52
N LEU A 179 -5.22 15.67 7.25
CA LEU A 179 -4.91 15.05 8.53
C LEU A 179 -5.36 13.59 8.51
N PHE A 180 -4.76 12.76 9.36
CA PHE A 180 -5.26 11.40 9.61
C PHE A 180 -5.91 11.33 10.99
N LYS A 181 -7.17 10.93 11.02
CA LYS A 181 -7.96 10.71 12.21
C LYS A 181 -8.04 9.22 12.52
N ARG A 182 -7.70 8.83 13.74
CA ARG A 182 -7.82 7.46 14.28
C ARG A 182 -8.73 7.50 15.50
N GLY A 183 -9.96 6.98 15.35
CA GLY A 183 -10.99 7.23 16.36
C GLY A 183 -11.17 8.73 16.54
N ASP A 184 -11.03 9.25 17.74
CA ASP A 184 -11.13 10.68 18.05
C ASP A 184 -9.80 11.43 18.03
N GLN A 185 -8.70 10.73 17.77
CA GLN A 185 -7.35 11.31 17.80
C GLN A 185 -6.87 11.70 16.40
N ILE A 186 -6.23 12.87 16.30
CA ILE A 186 -5.47 13.27 15.10
C ILE A 186 -4.05 12.78 15.25
N ILE A 187 -3.59 11.98 14.27
CA ILE A 187 -2.21 11.46 14.23
C ILE A 187 -1.41 12.28 13.24
N THR A 188 -0.29 12.83 13.67
CA THR A 188 0.64 13.59 12.82
C THR A 188 1.89 12.79 12.51
N ALA A 189 2.62 13.21 11.47
CA ALA A 189 3.88 12.57 11.07
C ALA A 189 4.97 12.66 12.18
N LYS A 190 4.89 13.66 13.07
CA LYS A 190 5.82 13.84 14.20
C LYS A 190 5.49 12.91 15.37
N GLU A 191 4.21 12.63 15.59
CA GLU A 191 3.68 11.85 16.71
C GLU A 191 3.43 10.38 16.34
N GLY A 192 3.75 10.00 15.11
CA GLY A 192 3.56 8.64 14.63
C GLY A 192 4.18 7.62 15.57
N LEU A 193 3.43 6.58 15.91
CA LEU A 193 3.84 5.48 16.79
C LEU A 193 5.28 5.05 16.50
N PRO A 194 6.13 4.88 17.52
CA PRO A 194 7.54 4.52 17.34
C PRO A 194 7.63 3.21 16.54
N HIS A 195 8.33 3.28 15.40
CA HIS A 195 8.54 2.10 14.57
C HIS A 195 9.50 1.15 15.32
N PRO A 196 9.20 -0.14 15.47
CA PRO A 196 10.06 -1.10 16.16
C PRO A 196 11.51 -1.09 15.66
N LEU A 197 11.73 -0.86 14.34
CA LEU A 197 13.05 -0.77 13.73
C LEU A 197 13.84 0.50 14.08
N ARG A 198 13.17 1.58 14.53
CA ARG A 198 13.86 2.82 14.94
C ARG A 198 14.59 2.61 16.27
N ASN A 199 14.06 1.76 17.13
CA ASN A 199 14.72 1.36 18.38
C ASN A 199 15.90 0.41 18.15
N ARG A 200 15.83 -0.44 17.09
CA ARG A 200 16.92 -1.35 16.73
C ARG A 200 18.16 -0.60 16.26
N LYS A 201 18.01 0.41 15.38
CA LYS A 201 19.13 1.27 14.95
C LYS A 201 19.75 2.06 16.13
N LYS A 202 18.92 2.54 17.06
CA LYS A 202 19.40 3.22 18.26
C LYS A 202 20.19 2.27 19.17
N LYS A 203 19.75 1.01 19.27
CA LYS A 203 20.45 -0.03 20.04
C LYS A 203 21.79 -0.43 19.40
N GLU A 204 21.82 -0.59 18.06
CA GLU A 204 23.04 -0.89 17.29
C GLU A 204 24.07 0.25 17.37
N VAL A 205 23.63 1.50 17.27
CA VAL A 205 24.51 2.69 17.42
C VAL A 205 25.04 2.82 18.85
N MET A 206 24.22 2.54 19.88
CA MET A 206 24.68 2.53 21.27
C MET A 206 25.68 1.37 21.54
N THR A 207 25.43 0.20 20.98
CA THR A 207 26.33 -0.95 21.14
C THR A 207 27.67 -0.71 20.47
N GLN A 208 27.68 -0.10 19.26
CA GLN A 208 28.92 0.29 18.58
C GLN A 208 29.66 1.41 19.31
N SER A 209 28.96 2.39 19.90
CA SER A 209 29.56 3.45 20.70
C SER A 209 30.16 2.91 21.99
N LEU A 210 29.55 1.93 22.64
CA LEU A 210 30.05 1.31 23.87
C LEU A 210 31.26 0.39 23.60
N SER A 211 31.25 -0.37 22.48
CA SER A 211 32.40 -1.19 22.09
C SER A 211 33.60 -0.38 21.67
N SER A 212 33.42 0.81 21.06
CA SER A 212 34.51 1.74 20.74
C SER A 212 35.10 2.42 21.96
N GLN A 213 34.44 2.35 23.13
CA GLN A 213 34.93 2.84 24.42
C GLN A 213 35.51 1.74 25.31
N GLY A 214 35.69 0.51 24.80
CA GLY A 214 36.35 -0.59 25.52
C GLY A 214 35.51 -1.28 26.58
N PHE A 215 34.16 -1.15 26.52
CA PHE A 215 33.29 -1.89 27.42
C PHE A 215 32.81 -3.19 26.74
N GLU A 216 33.16 -4.35 27.29
CA GLU A 216 32.54 -5.62 26.91
C GLU A 216 31.11 -5.67 27.43
N VAL A 217 30.14 -5.83 26.50
CA VAL A 217 28.74 -6.03 26.84
C VAL A 217 28.42 -7.51 26.68
N SER A 218 28.31 -8.24 27.80
CA SER A 218 27.77 -9.60 27.82
C SER A 218 26.24 -9.51 27.81
N PHE A 219 25.60 -10.30 26.96
CA PHE A 219 24.16 -10.50 26.95
C PHE A 219 23.85 -11.91 27.47
N ASP A 220 23.16 -11.99 28.59
CA ASP A 220 22.44 -13.17 29.04
C ASP A 220 21.06 -13.22 28.37
#